data_fb7a4e320c50ce08f07f9e71f5f19b1c
#
_entry.id   fb7a4e320c50ce08f07f9e71f5f19b1c
#
_cell.length_a   1.000
_cell.length_b   1.000
_cell.length_c   1.000
_cell.angle_alpha   90.00
_cell.angle_beta   90.00
_cell.angle_gamma   90.00
#
_symmetry.space_group_name_H-M   'P 1'
#
loop_
_entity.id
_entity.type
_entity.pdbx_description
1 polymer ?
#
loop_
_entity_poly.entity_id
_entity_poly.type
_entity_poly.pdbx_seq_one_letter_code
_entity_poly.pdbx_strand_id
1 'polypeptide(L)'
;MPEIVSHGRKPEVRACAYCHLPTGNGRPENGRLAGLPVEYFVAQMKAFRDGTRASFVGGRAPTINMTNTAKAIQDEEILAAAKYFSALPPRSFVRVVESSQVPKSKIAGWLFKFDRQGGQESLGERILEGPEDFEQFELRDPATPYIAYVPEGSIALGKRLAETWGEQKEFECSSCHGPGYRGKDAVPSLAGRSPTSVMRQLYDIKSGARHGGKSSEMDKVVKYMKNSDMLALAAYLGSLTP
;
A
#
# COMPACT_ATOMS: atom_id res chain seq x y z
N MET A 1 -11.43 4.49 -20.24
CA MET A 1 -10.24 4.85 -19.43
C MET A 1 -9.76 6.22 -19.88
N PRO A 2 -9.58 7.20 -18.99
CA PRO A 2 -9.09 8.53 -19.35
C PRO A 2 -7.66 8.49 -19.94
N GLU A 3 -7.34 9.47 -20.82
CA GLU A 3 -6.03 9.58 -21.49
C GLU A 3 -4.86 9.60 -20.51
N ILE A 4 -4.98 10.37 -19.42
CA ILE A 4 -3.95 10.45 -18.38
C ILE A 4 -3.70 9.10 -17.68
N VAL A 5 -4.68 8.19 -17.68
CA VAL A 5 -4.56 6.86 -17.09
C VAL A 5 -3.90 5.90 -18.08
N SER A 6 -4.31 5.92 -19.35
CA SER A 6 -3.86 4.97 -20.39
C SER A 6 -2.53 5.35 -21.02
N HIS A 7 -2.31 6.61 -21.33
CA HIS A 7 -1.15 7.10 -22.10
C HIS A 7 -0.30 8.11 -21.32
N GLY A 8 -0.94 8.86 -20.41
CA GLY A 8 -0.29 9.98 -19.74
C GLY A 8 -0.15 11.18 -20.68
N ARG A 9 0.64 12.17 -20.27
CA ARG A 9 1.02 13.33 -21.06
C ARG A 9 2.54 13.44 -21.09
N LYS A 10 3.13 12.65 -21.99
CA LYS A 10 4.60 12.56 -22.13
C LYS A 10 5.18 13.90 -22.68
N PRO A 11 6.42 14.22 -22.33
CA PRO A 11 7.33 13.45 -21.46
C PRO A 11 7.07 13.66 -19.95
N GLU A 12 6.26 14.63 -19.53
CA GLU A 12 6.17 15.13 -18.15
C GLU A 12 5.43 14.18 -17.23
N VAL A 13 4.32 13.58 -17.72
CA VAL A 13 3.45 12.71 -16.92
C VAL A 13 3.32 11.35 -17.57
N ARG A 14 3.82 10.31 -16.90
CA ARG A 14 3.61 8.93 -17.33
C ARG A 14 2.17 8.49 -17.08
N ALA A 15 1.67 7.55 -17.88
CA ALA A 15 0.37 6.91 -17.66
C ALA A 15 0.24 6.37 -16.23
N CYS A 16 -0.85 6.69 -15.54
CA CYS A 16 -1.09 6.18 -14.19
C CYS A 16 -1.10 4.64 -14.17
N ALA A 17 -1.70 4.03 -15.20
CA ALA A 17 -1.78 2.57 -15.36
C ALA A 17 -0.41 1.90 -15.55
N TYR A 18 0.63 2.63 -15.91
CA TYR A 18 1.99 2.08 -16.01
C TYR A 18 2.51 1.55 -14.67
N CYS A 19 2.21 2.23 -13.57
CA CYS A 19 2.64 1.84 -12.22
C CYS A 19 1.49 1.18 -11.42
N HIS A 20 0.28 1.75 -11.52
CA HIS A 20 -0.86 1.30 -10.71
C HIS A 20 -1.73 0.24 -11.40
N LEU A 21 -1.36 -0.16 -12.64
CA LEU A 21 -2.09 -1.07 -13.52
C LEU A 21 -3.47 -0.53 -13.94
N PRO A 22 -4.00 -0.94 -15.09
CA PRO A 22 -5.33 -0.52 -15.55
C PRO A 22 -6.44 -0.89 -14.56
N THR A 23 -6.27 -1.99 -13.83
CA THR A 23 -7.19 -2.46 -12.78
C THR A 23 -7.14 -1.63 -11.49
N GLY A 24 -6.15 -0.76 -11.33
CA GLY A 24 -5.93 -0.01 -10.10
C GLY A 24 -5.51 -0.83 -8.89
N ASN A 25 -5.25 -2.12 -9.04
CA ASN A 25 -4.79 -2.96 -7.92
C ASN A 25 -3.41 -2.55 -7.42
N GLY A 26 -2.59 -1.95 -8.29
CA GLY A 26 -1.23 -1.60 -7.96
C GLY A 26 -0.34 -2.84 -7.86
N ARG A 27 0.74 -2.68 -7.14
CA ARG A 27 1.76 -3.69 -6.88
C ARG A 27 2.30 -3.44 -5.48
N PRO A 28 3.07 -4.36 -4.85
CA PRO A 28 3.63 -4.13 -3.51
C PRO A 28 4.42 -2.83 -3.37
N GLU A 29 5.13 -2.41 -4.41
CA GLU A 29 5.87 -1.15 -4.45
C GLU A 29 5.00 0.07 -4.75
N ASN A 30 3.84 -0.10 -5.37
CA ASN A 30 2.90 0.96 -5.75
C ASN A 30 1.52 0.70 -5.13
N GLY A 31 0.96 1.67 -4.45
CA GLY A 31 -0.31 1.49 -3.73
C GLY A 31 -1.50 1.16 -4.63
N ARG A 32 -2.45 0.36 -4.11
CA ARG A 32 -3.76 0.13 -4.73
C ARG A 32 -4.57 1.42 -4.79
N LEU A 33 -5.10 1.74 -5.96
CA LEU A 33 -5.96 2.89 -6.23
C LEU A 33 -7.43 2.49 -6.40
N ALA A 34 -7.72 1.25 -6.82
CA ALA A 34 -9.09 0.76 -7.01
C ALA A 34 -9.91 0.94 -5.73
N GLY A 35 -11.10 1.52 -5.87
CA GLY A 35 -12.04 1.78 -4.78
C GLY A 35 -11.63 2.88 -3.80
N LEU A 36 -10.57 3.65 -4.08
CA LEU A 36 -10.24 4.80 -3.24
C LEU A 36 -11.27 5.92 -3.42
N PRO A 37 -11.71 6.59 -2.34
CA PRO A 37 -12.54 7.78 -2.46
C PRO A 37 -11.87 8.86 -3.32
N VAL A 38 -12.64 9.49 -4.22
CA VAL A 38 -12.13 10.56 -5.12
C VAL A 38 -11.43 11.66 -4.32
N GLU A 39 -12.06 12.11 -3.25
CA GLU A 39 -11.51 13.17 -2.38
C GLU A 39 -10.18 12.77 -1.74
N TYR A 40 -10.07 11.51 -1.28
CA TYR A 40 -8.82 10.98 -0.74
C TYR A 40 -7.73 10.95 -1.82
N PHE A 41 -8.05 10.46 -3.02
CA PHE A 41 -7.11 10.42 -4.13
C PHE A 41 -6.57 11.81 -4.46
N VAL A 42 -7.46 12.80 -4.64
CA VAL A 42 -7.08 14.20 -4.93
C VAL A 42 -6.21 14.78 -3.81
N ALA A 43 -6.60 14.57 -2.55
CA ALA A 43 -5.83 15.03 -1.39
C ALA A 43 -4.42 14.42 -1.35
N GLN A 44 -4.28 13.13 -1.71
CA GLN A 44 -2.98 12.48 -1.74
C GLN A 44 -2.09 12.99 -2.88
N MET A 45 -2.64 13.31 -4.03
CA MET A 45 -1.88 13.93 -5.13
C MET A 45 -1.36 15.31 -4.72
N LYS A 46 -2.21 16.12 -4.07
CA LYS A 46 -1.78 17.41 -3.50
C LYS A 46 -0.67 17.23 -2.46
N ALA A 47 -0.81 16.27 -1.55
CA ALA A 47 0.20 15.99 -0.54
C ALA A 47 1.56 15.56 -1.12
N PHE A 48 1.59 14.81 -2.23
CA PHE A 48 2.81 14.55 -2.98
C PHE A 48 3.39 15.82 -3.61
N ARG A 49 2.54 16.68 -4.20
CA ARG A 49 2.94 17.94 -4.81
C ARG A 49 3.59 18.88 -3.80
N ASP A 50 2.98 18.99 -2.62
CA ASP A 50 3.39 19.89 -1.54
C ASP A 50 4.52 19.32 -0.67
N GLY A 51 4.91 18.05 -0.88
CA GLY A 51 5.95 17.39 -0.12
C GLY A 51 5.52 16.88 1.27
N THR A 52 4.25 17.05 1.65
CA THR A 52 3.72 16.55 2.93
C THR A 52 3.50 15.03 2.94
N ARG A 53 3.65 14.39 1.77
CA ARG A 53 3.69 12.94 1.62
C ARG A 53 5.00 12.51 0.97
N ALA A 54 5.96 12.17 1.81
CA ALA A 54 7.25 11.64 1.43
C ALA A 54 7.38 10.16 1.87
N SER A 55 8.57 9.62 1.77
CA SER A 55 8.91 8.30 2.33
C SER A 55 9.99 8.46 3.39
N PHE A 56 9.87 7.71 4.48
CA PHE A 56 10.92 7.54 5.48
C PHE A 56 12.22 7.03 4.85
N VAL A 57 12.13 6.15 3.85
CA VAL A 57 13.29 5.68 3.10
C VAL A 57 13.73 6.76 2.12
N GLY A 58 14.83 7.42 2.40
CA GLY A 58 15.43 8.40 1.49
C GLY A 58 15.75 7.79 0.13
N GLY A 59 15.55 8.56 -0.94
CA GLY A 59 15.85 8.11 -2.30
C GLY A 59 14.89 7.05 -2.87
N ARG A 60 13.79 6.74 -2.22
CA ARG A 60 12.84 5.73 -2.70
C ARG A 60 12.20 6.16 -4.02
N ALA A 61 12.62 5.52 -5.13
CA ALA A 61 12.23 5.92 -6.47
C ALA A 61 10.71 5.92 -6.74
N PRO A 62 9.87 4.97 -6.26
CA PRO A 62 8.42 5.07 -6.43
C PRO A 62 7.83 6.36 -5.83
N THR A 63 8.32 6.81 -4.66
CA THR A 63 7.86 8.05 -4.03
C THR A 63 8.32 9.28 -4.80
N ILE A 64 9.60 9.31 -5.22
CA ILE A 64 10.16 10.38 -6.06
C ILE A 64 9.36 10.51 -7.36
N ASN A 65 9.08 9.40 -8.03
CA ASN A 65 8.28 9.37 -9.25
C ASN A 65 6.87 9.94 -9.03
N MET A 66 6.22 9.59 -7.90
CA MET A 66 4.91 10.16 -7.56
C MET A 66 4.97 11.66 -7.28
N THR A 67 6.00 12.14 -6.58
CA THR A 67 6.21 13.57 -6.34
C THR A 67 6.42 14.33 -7.66
N ASN A 68 7.25 13.80 -8.56
CA ASN A 68 7.48 14.42 -9.85
C ASN A 68 6.20 14.43 -10.71
N THR A 69 5.47 13.31 -10.74
CA THR A 69 4.17 13.23 -11.41
C THR A 69 3.19 14.25 -10.84
N ALA A 70 3.08 14.35 -9.51
CA ALA A 70 2.15 15.25 -8.83
C ALA A 70 2.45 16.73 -9.09
N LYS A 71 3.72 17.08 -9.29
CA LYS A 71 4.14 18.44 -9.66
C LYS A 71 3.81 18.79 -11.10
N ALA A 72 3.82 17.82 -12.01
CA ALA A 72 3.61 18.04 -13.44
C ALA A 72 2.16 17.88 -13.90
N ILE A 73 1.34 17.08 -13.19
CA ILE A 73 -0.03 16.76 -13.55
C ILE A 73 -0.98 17.94 -13.25
N GLN A 74 -1.99 18.14 -14.10
CA GLN A 74 -3.03 19.17 -13.93
C GLN A 74 -4.16 18.66 -13.02
N ASP A 75 -4.88 19.58 -12.38
CA ASP A 75 -5.92 19.20 -11.41
C ASP A 75 -7.10 18.46 -12.08
N GLU A 76 -7.44 18.81 -13.32
CA GLU A 76 -8.45 18.12 -14.12
C GLU A 76 -8.04 16.69 -14.45
N GLU A 77 -6.75 16.46 -14.74
CA GLU A 77 -6.18 15.15 -15.00
C GLU A 77 -6.20 14.29 -13.72
N ILE A 78 -5.89 14.89 -12.56
CA ILE A 78 -6.01 14.24 -11.25
C ILE A 78 -7.45 13.80 -11.00
N LEU A 79 -8.42 14.68 -11.24
CA LEU A 79 -9.84 14.39 -11.03
C LEU A 79 -10.33 13.28 -11.97
N ALA A 80 -9.90 13.29 -13.23
CA ALA A 80 -10.25 12.26 -14.20
C ALA A 80 -9.70 10.88 -13.79
N ALA A 81 -8.43 10.82 -13.36
CA ALA A 81 -7.81 9.61 -12.84
C ALA A 81 -8.49 9.13 -11.54
N ALA A 82 -8.80 10.06 -10.62
CA ALA A 82 -9.47 9.73 -9.37
C ALA A 82 -10.85 9.10 -9.60
N LYS A 83 -11.68 9.68 -10.46
CA LYS A 83 -12.99 9.14 -10.83
C LYS A 83 -12.88 7.74 -11.45
N TYR A 84 -11.89 7.53 -12.33
CA TYR A 84 -11.68 6.25 -12.96
C TYR A 84 -11.33 5.16 -11.94
N PHE A 85 -10.30 5.37 -11.13
CA PHE A 85 -9.85 4.37 -10.16
C PHE A 85 -10.84 4.15 -9.01
N SER A 86 -11.56 5.20 -8.60
CA SER A 86 -12.59 5.11 -7.57
C SER A 86 -13.74 4.19 -7.99
N ALA A 87 -14.10 4.16 -9.27
CA ALA A 87 -15.17 3.33 -9.82
C ALA A 87 -14.76 1.85 -9.99
N LEU A 88 -13.48 1.52 -9.89
CA LEU A 88 -13.00 0.14 -10.03
C LEU A 88 -13.20 -0.65 -8.73
N PRO A 89 -13.73 -1.88 -8.80
CA PRO A 89 -13.84 -2.73 -7.63
C PRO A 89 -12.44 -3.14 -7.15
N PRO A 90 -12.13 -2.99 -5.86
CA PRO A 90 -10.90 -3.51 -5.30
C PRO A 90 -10.91 -5.05 -5.34
N ARG A 91 -9.76 -5.65 -5.64
CA ARG A 91 -9.59 -7.11 -5.71
C ARG A 91 -8.44 -7.56 -4.81
N SER A 92 -8.56 -8.75 -4.25
CA SER A 92 -7.41 -9.41 -3.62
C SER A 92 -6.40 -9.80 -4.70
N PHE A 93 -5.16 -9.43 -4.49
CA PHE A 93 -4.04 -9.80 -5.36
C PHE A 93 -2.84 -10.30 -4.56
N VAL A 94 -2.90 -10.23 -3.24
CA VAL A 94 -1.86 -10.71 -2.33
C VAL A 94 -2.45 -11.77 -1.42
N ARG A 95 -1.79 -12.92 -1.36
CA ARG A 95 -2.06 -13.98 -0.40
C ARG A 95 -1.10 -13.84 0.78
N VAL A 96 -1.61 -13.68 1.98
CA VAL A 96 -0.81 -13.58 3.22
C VAL A 96 -0.64 -14.97 3.81
N VAL A 97 0.60 -15.36 4.11
CA VAL A 97 0.96 -16.67 4.65
C VAL A 97 1.85 -16.49 5.87
N GLU A 98 1.43 -17.04 6.99
CA GLU A 98 2.25 -17.13 8.20
C GLU A 98 3.27 -18.25 8.05
N SER A 99 4.55 -17.95 8.28
CA SER A 99 5.64 -18.93 8.19
C SER A 99 6.89 -18.43 8.90
N SER A 100 7.62 -19.36 9.50
CA SER A 100 8.97 -19.13 10.06
C SER A 100 10.07 -19.33 9.03
N GLN A 101 9.80 -20.09 7.94
CA GLN A 101 10.72 -20.37 6.84
C GLN A 101 10.14 -19.92 5.51
N VAL A 102 10.96 -19.32 4.67
CA VAL A 102 10.54 -18.77 3.38
C VAL A 102 11.56 -19.11 2.29
N PRO A 103 11.16 -19.12 1.02
CA PRO A 103 12.12 -19.26 -0.07
C PRO A 103 13.19 -18.18 0.02
N LYS A 104 14.45 -18.53 -0.23
CA LYS A 104 15.51 -17.55 -0.39
C LYS A 104 15.10 -16.51 -1.43
N SER A 105 15.50 -15.28 -1.23
CA SER A 105 15.10 -14.19 -2.09
C SER A 105 16.25 -13.21 -2.34
N LYS A 106 16.15 -12.49 -3.45
CA LYS A 106 17.03 -11.38 -3.76
C LYS A 106 16.23 -10.15 -4.16
N ILE A 107 16.81 -8.98 -3.94
CA ILE A 107 16.21 -7.73 -4.37
C ILE A 107 16.28 -7.65 -5.90
N ALA A 108 15.14 -7.41 -6.53
CA ALA A 108 15.00 -7.17 -7.95
C ALA A 108 14.22 -5.86 -8.16
N GLY A 109 14.93 -4.80 -8.46
CA GLY A 109 14.36 -3.46 -8.50
C GLY A 109 13.89 -3.01 -7.12
N TRP A 110 12.57 -2.95 -6.90
CA TRP A 110 11.97 -2.43 -5.66
C TRP A 110 11.17 -3.47 -4.87
N LEU A 111 11.35 -4.74 -5.21
CA LEU A 111 10.70 -5.87 -4.54
C LEU A 111 11.61 -7.09 -4.50
N PHE A 112 11.13 -8.16 -3.89
CA PHE A 112 11.85 -9.42 -3.78
C PHE A 112 11.48 -10.36 -4.92
N LYS A 113 12.49 -10.99 -5.51
CA LYS A 113 12.35 -12.15 -6.40
C LYS A 113 12.72 -13.40 -5.63
N PHE A 114 11.77 -14.36 -5.55
CA PHE A 114 12.01 -15.63 -4.89
C PHE A 114 12.93 -16.51 -5.72
N ASP A 115 13.89 -17.13 -5.04
CA ASP A 115 14.73 -18.20 -5.62
C ASP A 115 14.15 -19.54 -5.16
N ARG A 116 13.28 -20.10 -5.98
CA ARG A 116 12.60 -21.37 -5.68
C ARG A 116 13.52 -22.58 -5.66
N GLN A 117 14.72 -22.49 -6.26
CA GLN A 117 15.74 -23.54 -6.29
C GLN A 117 16.83 -23.33 -5.22
N GLY A 118 16.91 -22.13 -4.66
CA GLY A 118 17.93 -21.73 -3.70
C GLY A 118 17.73 -22.27 -2.29
N GLY A 119 16.66 -23.03 -2.02
CA GLY A 119 16.30 -23.50 -0.69
C GLY A 119 15.54 -22.46 0.14
N GLN A 120 15.57 -22.61 1.46
CA GLN A 120 14.84 -21.75 2.39
C GLN A 120 15.78 -20.92 3.27
N GLU A 121 15.22 -19.87 3.85
CA GLU A 121 15.85 -19.01 4.86
C GLU A 121 14.84 -18.67 5.97
N SER A 122 15.33 -18.29 7.14
CA SER A 122 14.46 -17.79 8.22
C SER A 122 13.82 -16.48 7.82
N LEU A 123 12.51 -16.35 8.05
CA LEU A 123 11.80 -15.09 7.82
C LEU A 123 12.20 -14.03 8.86
N GLY A 124 12.40 -14.41 10.13
CA GLY A 124 12.60 -13.45 11.22
C GLY A 124 11.41 -12.50 11.41
N GLU A 125 11.68 -11.31 11.90
CA GLU A 125 10.65 -10.27 12.16
C GLU A 125 10.49 -9.33 10.95
N ARG A 126 10.17 -9.89 9.79
CA ARG A 126 9.99 -9.10 8.56
C ARG A 126 8.77 -9.55 7.76
N ILE A 127 8.32 -8.70 6.84
CA ILE A 127 7.41 -9.07 5.76
C ILE A 127 8.24 -9.35 4.52
N LEU A 128 8.10 -10.52 3.93
CA LEU A 128 8.70 -10.86 2.66
C LEU A 128 7.59 -10.99 1.61
N GLU A 129 7.45 -9.98 0.75
CA GLU A 129 6.39 -9.90 -0.24
C GLU A 129 6.96 -9.79 -1.65
N GLY A 130 6.45 -10.60 -2.57
CA GLY A 130 6.86 -10.62 -3.96
C GLY A 130 5.85 -11.31 -4.87
N PRO A 131 6.06 -11.26 -6.19
CA PRO A 131 5.21 -11.97 -7.14
C PRO A 131 5.45 -13.48 -7.05
N GLU A 132 4.37 -14.25 -7.18
CA GLU A 132 4.46 -15.70 -7.30
C GLU A 132 5.02 -16.10 -8.69
N ASP A 133 4.74 -15.30 -9.71
CA ASP A 133 5.33 -15.41 -11.06
C ASP A 133 6.04 -14.11 -11.41
N PHE A 134 7.37 -14.20 -11.52
CA PHE A 134 8.20 -13.01 -11.78
C PHE A 134 8.13 -12.57 -13.25
N GLU A 135 7.88 -13.47 -14.19
CA GLU A 135 7.72 -13.13 -15.61
C GLU A 135 6.43 -12.36 -15.83
N GLN A 136 5.29 -12.82 -15.29
CA GLN A 136 4.04 -12.06 -15.31
C GLN A 136 4.21 -10.67 -14.71
N PHE A 137 4.97 -10.58 -13.60
CA PHE A 137 5.28 -9.28 -12.98
C PHE A 137 6.05 -8.36 -13.94
N GLU A 138 7.08 -8.86 -14.63
CA GLU A 138 7.88 -8.06 -15.59
C GLU A 138 7.03 -7.60 -16.78
N LEU A 139 6.14 -8.47 -17.26
CA LEU A 139 5.17 -8.16 -18.31
C LEU A 139 4.04 -7.21 -17.86
N ARG A 140 4.00 -6.84 -16.59
CA ARG A 140 2.95 -5.98 -15.99
C ARG A 140 1.56 -6.56 -16.12
N ASP A 141 1.44 -7.87 -16.10
CA ASP A 141 0.15 -8.56 -16.12
C ASP A 141 -0.67 -8.14 -14.87
N PRO A 142 -1.86 -7.56 -15.04
CA PRO A 142 -2.72 -7.18 -13.92
C PRO A 142 -3.29 -8.38 -13.14
N ALA A 143 -3.14 -9.59 -13.65
CA ALA A 143 -3.51 -10.82 -12.98
C ALA A 143 -2.37 -11.45 -12.17
N THR A 144 -1.17 -10.85 -12.16
CA THR A 144 -0.01 -11.35 -11.39
C THR A 144 -0.40 -11.60 -9.93
N PRO A 145 -0.30 -12.84 -9.43
CA PRO A 145 -0.51 -13.15 -8.02
C PRO A 145 0.71 -12.78 -7.20
N TYR A 146 0.48 -12.30 -5.98
CA TYR A 146 1.55 -12.00 -5.02
C TYR A 146 1.35 -12.82 -3.75
N ILE A 147 2.46 -13.10 -3.09
CA ILE A 147 2.49 -13.72 -1.77
C ILE A 147 3.26 -12.83 -0.80
N ALA A 148 2.72 -12.67 0.39
CA ALA A 148 3.37 -12.00 1.50
C ALA A 148 3.54 -12.98 2.65
N TYR A 149 4.78 -13.35 2.94
CA TYR A 149 5.11 -14.12 4.13
C TYR A 149 5.25 -13.19 5.32
N VAL A 150 4.63 -13.58 6.43
CA VAL A 150 4.64 -12.87 7.72
C VAL A 150 4.96 -13.84 8.85
N PRO A 151 5.50 -13.40 9.99
CA PRO A 151 5.77 -14.25 11.14
C PRO A 151 4.50 -14.93 11.66
N GLU A 152 4.64 -16.15 12.18
CA GLU A 152 3.56 -16.91 12.79
C GLU A 152 2.88 -16.14 13.93
N GLY A 153 1.55 -16.17 13.99
CA GLY A 153 0.73 -15.44 14.98
C GLY A 153 0.48 -13.97 14.64
N SER A 154 1.08 -13.44 13.56
CA SER A 154 0.93 -12.02 13.17
C SER A 154 -0.52 -11.66 12.84
N ILE A 155 -1.25 -12.53 12.13
CA ILE A 155 -2.64 -12.26 11.74
C ILE A 155 -3.53 -12.17 12.98
N ALA A 156 -3.41 -13.10 13.92
CA ALA A 156 -4.19 -13.10 15.14
C ALA A 156 -3.85 -11.89 16.05
N LEU A 157 -2.57 -11.54 16.16
CA LEU A 157 -2.15 -10.35 16.89
C LEU A 157 -2.68 -9.09 16.22
N GLY A 158 -2.54 -8.96 14.90
CA GLY A 158 -3.01 -7.81 14.14
C GLY A 158 -4.51 -7.59 14.24
N LYS A 159 -5.30 -8.69 14.27
CA LYS A 159 -6.75 -8.61 14.53
C LYS A 159 -7.02 -7.95 15.87
N ARG A 160 -6.42 -8.45 16.95
CA ARG A 160 -6.61 -7.87 18.30
C ARG A 160 -6.23 -6.39 18.35
N LEU A 161 -5.09 -6.04 17.74
CA LEU A 161 -4.61 -4.65 17.69
C LEU A 161 -5.56 -3.75 16.88
N ALA A 162 -6.16 -4.24 15.80
CA ALA A 162 -7.09 -3.47 15.00
C ALA A 162 -8.44 -3.22 15.70
N GLU A 163 -8.84 -4.14 16.57
CA GLU A 163 -10.07 -4.04 17.36
C GLU A 163 -9.89 -3.16 18.60
N THR A 164 -8.69 -3.15 19.21
CA THR A 164 -8.43 -2.41 20.45
C THR A 164 -6.97 -1.94 20.50
N TRP A 165 -6.70 -0.72 20.05
CA TRP A 165 -5.37 -0.11 20.06
C TRP A 165 -5.29 1.09 21.01
N GLY A 166 -4.08 1.37 21.49
CA GLY A 166 -3.77 2.47 22.40
C GLY A 166 -3.60 2.03 23.86
N GLU A 167 -3.01 2.89 24.70
CA GLU A 167 -2.75 2.59 26.12
C GLU A 167 -4.05 2.34 26.89
N GLN A 168 -5.11 3.06 26.56
CA GLN A 168 -6.44 2.94 27.15
C GLN A 168 -7.43 2.16 26.24
N LYS A 169 -6.93 1.52 25.17
CA LYS A 169 -7.73 0.84 24.13
C LYS A 169 -8.77 1.78 23.48
N GLU A 170 -8.38 3.04 23.30
CA GLU A 170 -9.25 4.10 22.81
C GLU A 170 -9.43 4.11 21.30
N PHE A 171 -8.64 3.33 20.57
CA PHE A 171 -8.72 3.27 19.12
C PHE A 171 -9.24 1.92 18.64
N GLU A 172 -10.24 1.97 17.78
CA GLU A 172 -10.68 0.88 16.93
C GLU A 172 -10.54 1.32 15.48
N CYS A 173 -9.73 0.60 14.69
CA CYS A 173 -9.43 1.02 13.32
C CYS A 173 -10.68 1.11 12.43
N SER A 174 -11.68 0.27 12.68
CA SER A 174 -12.94 0.26 11.92
C SER A 174 -13.81 1.50 12.19
N SER A 175 -13.63 2.19 13.32
CA SER A 175 -14.39 3.41 13.63
C SER A 175 -14.19 4.51 12.59
N CYS A 176 -12.97 4.62 12.05
CA CYS A 176 -12.61 5.54 10.97
C CYS A 176 -12.57 4.86 9.61
N HIS A 177 -12.01 3.65 9.51
CA HIS A 177 -11.84 2.93 8.24
C HIS A 177 -13.05 2.09 7.80
N GLY A 178 -14.17 2.21 8.52
CA GLY A 178 -15.44 1.58 8.20
C GLY A 178 -15.52 0.08 8.56
N PRO A 179 -16.72 -0.49 8.53
CA PRO A 179 -16.93 -1.90 8.80
C PRO A 179 -16.12 -2.80 7.88
N GLY A 180 -15.45 -3.80 8.45
CA GLY A 180 -14.56 -4.68 7.71
C GLY A 180 -13.36 -3.97 7.08
N TYR A 181 -13.05 -2.75 7.51
CA TYR A 181 -11.94 -1.93 7.01
C TYR A 181 -12.04 -1.60 5.51
N ARG A 182 -13.27 -1.51 4.97
CA ARG A 182 -13.54 -1.25 3.54
C ARG A 182 -13.57 0.22 3.16
N GLY A 183 -13.29 1.09 4.12
CA GLY A 183 -13.33 2.54 3.97
C GLY A 183 -14.68 3.13 4.38
N LYS A 184 -14.68 4.41 4.64
CA LYS A 184 -15.87 5.19 5.00
C LYS A 184 -15.66 6.64 4.56
N ASP A 185 -16.62 7.20 3.84
CA ASP A 185 -16.54 8.58 3.33
C ASP A 185 -15.22 8.83 2.59
N ALA A 186 -14.43 9.82 3.00
CA ALA A 186 -13.11 10.13 2.45
C ALA A 186 -11.97 9.33 3.10
N VAL A 187 -12.26 8.38 4.00
CA VAL A 187 -11.24 7.54 4.64
C VAL A 187 -11.00 6.28 3.79
N PRO A 188 -9.75 5.94 3.45
CA PRO A 188 -9.46 4.85 2.53
C PRO A 188 -9.72 3.46 3.15
N SER A 189 -10.07 2.49 2.29
CA SER A 189 -10.10 1.08 2.66
C SER A 189 -8.71 0.57 3.04
N LEU A 190 -8.65 -0.36 3.99
CA LEU A 190 -7.44 -1.06 4.40
C LEU A 190 -7.46 -2.55 4.03
N ALA A 191 -8.65 -3.16 3.98
CA ALA A 191 -8.83 -4.59 3.71
C ALA A 191 -8.18 -5.02 2.39
N GLY A 192 -7.43 -6.13 2.42
CA GLY A 192 -6.79 -6.75 1.26
C GLY A 192 -5.70 -5.90 0.60
N ARG A 193 -5.12 -4.95 1.32
CA ARG A 193 -3.95 -4.20 0.82
C ARG A 193 -2.68 -5.00 1.03
N SER A 194 -1.71 -4.78 0.15
CA SER A 194 -0.35 -5.31 0.31
C SER A 194 0.18 -5.04 1.72
N PRO A 195 0.58 -6.07 2.48
CA PRO A 195 1.15 -5.90 3.81
C PRO A 195 2.34 -4.94 3.83
N THR A 196 3.26 -5.08 2.87
CA THR A 196 4.40 -4.16 2.73
C THR A 196 3.96 -2.72 2.49
N SER A 197 2.88 -2.51 1.72
CA SER A 197 2.33 -1.17 1.50
C SER A 197 1.71 -0.59 2.78
N VAL A 198 0.98 -1.39 3.56
CA VAL A 198 0.40 -0.97 4.85
C VAL A 198 1.51 -0.61 5.84
N MET A 199 2.50 -1.51 6.00
CA MET A 199 3.65 -1.27 6.88
C MET A 199 4.36 0.04 6.56
N ARG A 200 4.64 0.29 5.27
CA ARG A 200 5.26 1.56 4.85
C ARG A 200 4.42 2.78 5.22
N GLN A 201 3.11 2.73 5.01
CA GLN A 201 2.27 3.89 5.32
C GLN A 201 2.23 4.18 6.82
N LEU A 202 2.13 3.16 7.67
CA LEU A 202 2.21 3.32 9.12
C LEU A 202 3.56 3.93 9.54
N TYR A 203 4.65 3.44 8.94
CA TYR A 203 5.99 3.93 9.22
C TYR A 203 6.23 5.35 8.71
N ASP A 204 5.77 5.67 7.48
CA ASP A 204 5.88 7.01 6.90
C ASP A 204 5.13 8.05 7.76
N ILE A 205 3.95 7.69 8.30
CA ILE A 205 3.20 8.55 9.22
C ILE A 205 3.95 8.68 10.56
N LYS A 206 4.33 7.57 11.18
CA LYS A 206 5.02 7.57 12.47
C LYS A 206 6.33 8.38 12.46
N SER A 207 7.08 8.34 11.37
CA SER A 207 8.33 9.09 11.21
C SER A 207 8.14 10.55 10.84
N GLY A 208 6.88 10.99 10.58
CA GLY A 208 6.59 12.33 10.09
C GLY A 208 6.92 12.54 8.60
N ALA A 209 7.36 11.51 7.87
CA ALA A 209 7.57 11.61 6.43
C ALA A 209 6.26 11.80 5.65
N ARG A 210 5.15 11.34 6.21
CA ARG A 210 3.80 11.60 5.75
C ARG A 210 3.02 12.28 6.86
N HIS A 211 2.71 13.56 6.67
CA HIS A 211 2.08 14.41 7.69
C HIS A 211 1.05 15.36 7.07
N GLY A 212 0.32 16.09 7.94
CA GLY A 212 -0.62 17.13 7.54
C GLY A 212 -1.95 16.60 6.99
N GLY A 213 -2.90 17.52 6.80
CA GLY A 213 -4.26 17.21 6.36
C GLY A 213 -4.94 16.16 7.24
N LYS A 214 -5.76 15.32 6.64
CA LYS A 214 -6.47 14.23 7.36
C LYS A 214 -5.54 13.11 7.86
N SER A 215 -4.27 13.05 7.43
CA SER A 215 -3.32 12.07 7.96
C SER A 215 -2.88 12.37 9.39
N SER A 216 -3.05 13.61 9.87
CA SER A 216 -2.73 14.00 11.26
C SER A 216 -3.54 13.23 12.31
N GLU A 217 -4.73 12.75 11.97
CA GLU A 217 -5.50 11.88 12.89
C GLU A 217 -4.78 10.55 13.13
N MET A 218 -4.07 10.04 12.12
CA MET A 218 -3.27 8.83 12.24
C MET A 218 -2.00 9.02 13.09
N ASP A 219 -1.50 10.26 13.26
CA ASP A 219 -0.31 10.54 14.08
C ASP A 219 -0.51 10.06 15.52
N LYS A 220 -1.72 10.27 16.07
CA LYS A 220 -2.09 9.81 17.41
C LYS A 220 -2.10 8.29 17.50
N VAL A 221 -2.61 7.63 16.44
CA VAL A 221 -2.75 6.18 16.36
C VAL A 221 -1.38 5.50 16.28
N VAL A 222 -0.47 6.01 15.44
CA VAL A 222 0.84 5.37 15.23
C VAL A 222 1.89 5.71 16.27
N LYS A 223 1.65 6.72 17.09
CA LYS A 223 2.64 7.29 18.03
C LYS A 223 3.34 6.23 18.88
N TYR A 224 2.58 5.31 19.44
CA TYR A 224 3.09 4.27 20.34
C TYR A 224 3.28 2.90 19.67
N MET A 225 2.98 2.76 18.38
CA MET A 225 3.14 1.48 17.67
C MET A 225 4.61 1.08 17.58
N LYS A 226 4.92 -0.15 17.96
CA LYS A 226 6.20 -0.79 17.69
C LYS A 226 6.21 -1.34 16.26
N ASN A 227 7.39 -1.68 15.75
CA ASN A 227 7.50 -2.29 14.41
C ASN A 227 6.73 -3.62 14.34
N SER A 228 6.75 -4.41 15.42
CA SER A 228 5.99 -5.65 15.56
C SER A 228 4.48 -5.42 15.46
N ASP A 229 3.96 -4.34 16.05
CA ASP A 229 2.53 -4.00 16.01
C ASP A 229 2.11 -3.61 14.58
N MET A 230 2.92 -2.77 13.93
CA MET A 230 2.69 -2.35 12.54
C MET A 230 2.75 -3.54 11.57
N LEU A 231 3.70 -4.47 11.80
CA LEU A 231 3.81 -5.71 11.03
C LEU A 231 2.56 -6.58 11.20
N ALA A 232 2.13 -6.80 12.44
CA ALA A 232 0.95 -7.61 12.74
C ALA A 232 -0.33 -6.99 12.14
N LEU A 233 -0.52 -5.68 12.28
CA LEU A 233 -1.61 -4.96 11.62
C LEU A 233 -1.57 -5.10 10.10
N ALA A 234 -0.40 -4.96 9.49
CA ALA A 234 -0.21 -5.13 8.05
C ALA A 234 -0.57 -6.54 7.59
N ALA A 235 -0.15 -7.57 8.34
CA ALA A 235 -0.48 -8.96 8.08
C ALA A 235 -1.98 -9.20 8.13
N TYR A 236 -2.65 -8.75 9.20
CA TYR A 236 -4.11 -8.91 9.37
C TYR A 236 -4.89 -8.18 8.28
N LEU A 237 -4.63 -6.89 8.08
CA LEU A 237 -5.36 -6.09 7.09
C LEU A 237 -5.15 -6.61 5.66
N GLY A 238 -3.95 -7.11 5.35
CA GLY A 238 -3.63 -7.73 4.07
C GLY A 238 -4.34 -9.07 3.85
N SER A 239 -4.64 -9.82 4.91
CA SER A 239 -5.33 -11.12 4.84
C SER A 239 -6.85 -11.00 4.61
N LEU A 240 -7.41 -9.81 4.78
CA LEU A 240 -8.85 -9.57 4.62
C LEU A 240 -9.25 -9.48 3.14
N THR A 241 -10.49 -9.87 2.85
CA THR A 241 -11.10 -9.64 1.53
C THR A 241 -11.50 -8.16 1.41
N PRO A 242 -11.09 -7.46 0.32
CA PRO A 242 -11.42 -6.07 0.07
C PRO A 242 -12.90 -5.76 0.03
#